data_43c49d0f44baf53925031435c9e9336d
#
_entry.id   43c49d0f44baf53925031435c9e9336d
#
_cell.length_a   1.000
_cell.length_b   1.000
_cell.length_c   1.000
_cell.angle_alpha   90.00
_cell.angle_beta   90.00
_cell.angle_gamma   90.00
#
_symmetry.space_group_name_H-M   'P 1'
#
loop_
_entity.id
_entity.type
_entity.pdbx_description
1 polymer ?
#
loop_
_entity_poly.entity_id
_entity_poly.type
_entity_poly.pdbx_seq_one_letter_code
_entity_poly.pdbx_strand_id
1 'polypeptide(L)'
;MQTSNWQEIEDTKTAALEVLLHNSHGPYHGLPRTAGWGYPEPYTRDLMFSILGIAVSGDKKLLDSIRRVLETLAKNQTGHGHIPSLVHDKEDRGASDTTPLFLLGVGIFRKVSGESDFLKEAVEKSLKWMEYQSPSDRCLVAQQPTSDWRDEQWVTGYGLFVNTLVYCYLRLLGQHTRADGVHREMNRFTITGETIRHHTHEGLVVKHKPYYAFWSYKIHSSERFDLLGNSLAILSGIASPSRAERIISWIEEECAGMRKRGVLAVDLPPNFFPFIKPEDTDWHARYSAYNKPGEYHNGGIWPFICGFYVAALVVAKRYTLARKTLVALTHSIKISNTGDVDFGFNEWIKAQDGKPVGQDWQTWSAALYLYAVKCVEEKRTPFFDEIRCCPTDPSIVQNHTGSRGAS
;
A
#
# COMPACT_ATOMS: atom_id res chain seq x y z
N MET A 1 5.18 21.35 25.09
CA MET A 1 4.56 20.24 24.34
C MET A 1 4.92 20.22 22.85
N GLN A 2 4.83 21.31 22.07
CA GLN A 2 5.14 21.24 20.61
C GLN A 2 6.62 20.96 20.30
N THR A 3 7.56 21.51 21.05
CA THR A 3 9.00 21.28 20.88
C THR A 3 9.44 19.87 21.26
N SER A 4 8.81 19.27 22.29
CA SER A 4 9.09 17.90 22.73
C SER A 4 8.73 16.86 21.68
N ASN A 5 7.53 16.95 21.06
CA ASN A 5 7.08 15.98 20.07
C ASN A 5 7.93 16.03 18.78
N TRP A 6 8.52 17.18 18.44
CA TRP A 6 9.36 17.29 17.25
C TRP A 6 10.72 16.64 17.46
N GLN A 7 11.30 16.80 18.67
CA GLN A 7 12.55 16.12 19.02
C GLN A 7 12.37 14.59 18.99
N GLU A 8 11.25 14.08 19.49
CA GLU A 8 10.96 12.65 19.44
C GLU A 8 10.84 12.11 18.00
N ILE A 9 10.30 12.91 17.07
CA ILE A 9 10.25 12.56 15.65
C ILE A 9 11.67 12.50 15.06
N GLU A 10 12.55 13.46 15.40
CA GLU A 10 13.94 13.47 14.92
C GLU A 10 14.75 12.28 15.45
N ASP A 11 14.59 11.97 16.74
CA ASP A 11 15.24 10.79 17.35
C ASP A 11 14.76 9.50 16.66
N THR A 12 13.46 9.41 16.36
CA THR A 12 12.88 8.25 15.68
C THR A 12 13.29 8.17 14.21
N LYS A 13 13.50 9.31 13.53
CA LYS A 13 14.11 9.33 12.17
C LYS A 13 15.51 8.74 12.17
N THR A 14 16.31 9.12 13.16
CA THR A 14 17.66 8.58 13.32
C THR A 14 17.63 7.07 13.53
N ALA A 15 16.77 6.60 14.44
CA ALA A 15 16.57 5.17 14.66
C ALA A 15 16.05 4.42 13.43
N ALA A 16 15.12 5.03 12.66
CA ALA A 16 14.64 4.43 11.41
C ALA A 16 15.76 4.24 10.38
N LEU A 17 16.65 5.22 10.25
CA LEU A 17 17.79 5.10 9.35
C LEU A 17 18.76 4.01 9.84
N GLU A 18 18.98 3.89 11.16
CA GLU A 18 19.79 2.82 11.75
C GLU A 18 19.21 1.44 11.43
N VAL A 19 17.90 1.24 11.59
CA VAL A 19 17.19 0.00 11.21
C VAL A 19 17.43 -0.32 9.73
N LEU A 20 17.26 0.64 8.83
CA LEU A 20 17.47 0.42 7.40
C LEU A 20 18.93 0.07 7.08
N LEU A 21 19.90 0.73 7.69
CA LEU A 21 21.31 0.44 7.50
C LEU A 21 21.68 -0.95 8.03
N HIS A 22 21.17 -1.34 9.20
CA HIS A 22 21.33 -2.69 9.73
C HIS A 22 20.74 -3.73 8.79
N ASN A 23 19.53 -3.51 8.30
CA ASN A 23 18.81 -4.45 7.45
C ASN A 23 19.32 -4.46 6.00
N SER A 24 20.14 -3.49 5.59
CA SER A 24 20.60 -3.36 4.19
C SER A 24 21.49 -4.51 3.73
N HIS A 25 21.96 -5.36 4.65
CA HIS A 25 22.80 -6.51 4.37
C HIS A 25 22.37 -7.72 5.18
N GLY A 26 21.86 -8.75 4.51
CA GLY A 26 21.38 -9.99 5.09
C GLY A 26 22.19 -11.21 4.67
N PRO A 27 21.84 -12.40 5.19
CA PRO A 27 22.58 -13.64 4.91
C PRO A 27 22.38 -14.18 3.48
N TYR A 28 21.31 -13.78 2.78
CA TYR A 28 21.02 -14.25 1.43
C TYR A 28 21.76 -13.38 0.40
N HIS A 29 22.96 -13.78 0.03
CA HIS A 29 23.81 -13.10 -0.97
C HIS A 29 24.06 -11.60 -0.68
N GLY A 30 24.01 -11.19 0.59
CA GLY A 30 24.16 -9.79 0.98
C GLY A 30 22.97 -8.90 0.60
N LEU A 31 21.83 -9.48 0.23
CA LEU A 31 20.59 -8.74 0.01
C LEU A 31 20.02 -8.23 1.32
N PRO A 32 19.24 -7.13 1.30
CA PRO A 32 18.56 -6.65 2.50
C PRO A 32 17.63 -7.70 3.08
N ARG A 33 17.46 -7.68 4.39
CA ARG A 33 16.51 -8.52 5.11
C ARG A 33 15.18 -7.80 5.32
N THR A 34 14.12 -8.56 5.50
CA THR A 34 12.77 -8.02 5.77
C THR A 34 12.64 -7.45 7.17
N ALA A 35 13.27 -8.10 8.17
CA ALA A 35 13.31 -7.59 9.54
C ALA A 35 14.66 -7.86 10.20
N GLY A 36 14.89 -7.24 11.36
CA GLY A 36 16.18 -7.23 12.04
C GLY A 36 16.77 -8.61 12.29
N TRP A 37 16.02 -9.52 12.90
CA TRP A 37 16.52 -10.83 13.30
C TRP A 37 15.62 -11.99 12.90
N GLY A 38 14.30 -11.82 12.96
CA GLY A 38 13.33 -12.88 12.77
C GLY A 38 12.99 -13.20 11.31
N TYR A 39 13.17 -12.23 10.41
CA TYR A 39 12.95 -12.39 8.96
C TYR A 39 14.20 -12.02 8.18
N PRO A 40 15.18 -12.93 8.07
CA PRO A 40 16.41 -12.66 7.31
C PRO A 40 16.20 -12.72 5.79
N GLU A 41 15.11 -13.31 5.32
CA GLU A 41 14.76 -13.46 3.90
C GLU A 41 14.46 -12.09 3.27
N PRO A 42 14.93 -11.83 2.04
CA PRO A 42 14.59 -10.63 1.30
C PRO A 42 13.24 -10.80 0.57
N TYR A 43 12.14 -10.38 1.19
CA TYR A 43 10.83 -10.37 0.54
C TYR A 43 10.67 -9.18 -0.41
N THR A 44 10.25 -9.46 -1.63
CA THR A 44 10.05 -8.46 -2.68
C THR A 44 9.12 -7.35 -2.25
N ARG A 45 7.99 -7.69 -1.64
CA ARG A 45 6.97 -6.74 -1.19
C ARG A 45 7.53 -5.73 -0.21
N ASP A 46 8.20 -6.21 0.83
CA ASP A 46 8.74 -5.40 1.92
C ASP A 46 9.81 -4.44 1.39
N LEU A 47 10.70 -4.93 0.55
CA LEU A 47 11.79 -4.14 0.00
C LEU A 47 11.31 -3.12 -1.05
N MET A 48 10.27 -3.46 -1.83
CA MET A 48 9.73 -2.53 -2.83
C MET A 48 8.91 -1.40 -2.18
N PHE A 49 8.20 -1.63 -1.08
CA PHE A 49 7.62 -0.54 -0.31
C PHE A 49 8.70 0.32 0.35
N SER A 50 9.75 -0.31 0.86
CA SER A 50 10.85 0.38 1.54
C SER A 50 11.61 1.36 0.63
N ILE A 51 11.54 1.18 -0.70
CA ILE A 51 12.19 2.10 -1.64
C ILE A 51 11.76 3.56 -1.46
N LEU A 52 10.53 3.83 -1.02
CA LEU A 52 10.03 5.18 -0.78
C LEU A 52 10.84 5.90 0.30
N GLY A 53 11.01 5.25 1.46
CA GLY A 53 11.80 5.80 2.56
C GLY A 53 13.30 5.84 2.26
N ILE A 54 13.81 4.81 1.60
CA ILE A 54 15.20 4.74 1.17
C ILE A 54 15.52 5.86 0.18
N ALA A 55 14.66 6.10 -0.81
CA ALA A 55 14.85 7.14 -1.80
C ALA A 55 14.85 8.55 -1.18
N VAL A 56 13.96 8.83 -0.22
CA VAL A 56 13.91 10.14 0.44
C VAL A 56 15.00 10.33 1.50
N SER A 57 15.64 9.25 1.98
CA SER A 57 16.78 9.34 2.89
C SER A 57 18.03 9.92 2.23
N GLY A 58 18.17 9.69 0.91
CA GLY A 58 19.37 10.08 0.14
C GLY A 58 20.64 9.28 0.49
N ASP A 59 20.54 8.23 1.31
CA ASP A 59 21.67 7.39 1.69
C ASP A 59 22.11 6.49 0.52
N LYS A 60 23.36 6.64 0.09
CA LYS A 60 23.92 5.92 -1.07
C LYS A 60 24.01 4.41 -0.84
N LYS A 61 24.35 3.96 0.38
CA LYS A 61 24.46 2.52 0.67
C LYS A 61 23.10 1.84 0.58
N LEU A 62 22.06 2.52 1.06
CA LEU A 62 20.69 2.03 0.96
C LEU A 62 20.22 2.00 -0.50
N LEU A 63 20.50 3.03 -1.28
CA LEU A 63 20.19 3.04 -2.72
C LEU A 63 20.91 1.94 -3.48
N ASP A 64 22.20 1.70 -3.18
CA ASP A 64 22.98 0.60 -3.78
C ASP A 64 22.41 -0.77 -3.37
N SER A 65 21.91 -0.92 -2.16
CA SER A 65 21.28 -2.15 -1.71
C SER A 65 19.96 -2.44 -2.48
N ILE A 66 19.16 -1.41 -2.72
CA ILE A 66 17.94 -1.54 -3.54
C ILE A 66 18.27 -1.80 -5.01
N ARG A 67 19.31 -1.20 -5.56
CA ARG A 67 19.78 -1.55 -6.90
C ARG A 67 20.03 -3.06 -7.03
N ARG A 68 20.79 -3.65 -6.11
CA ARG A 68 21.03 -5.10 -6.10
C ARG A 68 19.78 -5.93 -6.01
N VAL A 69 18.78 -5.48 -5.20
CA VAL A 69 17.46 -6.13 -5.13
C VAL A 69 16.77 -6.12 -6.49
N LEU A 70 16.66 -4.97 -7.13
CA LEU A 70 16.00 -4.82 -8.43
C LEU A 70 16.70 -5.63 -9.54
N GLU A 71 18.03 -5.64 -9.57
CA GLU A 71 18.83 -6.43 -10.51
C GLU A 71 18.64 -7.94 -10.26
N THR A 72 18.57 -8.37 -9.01
CA THR A 72 18.33 -9.78 -8.64
C THR A 72 16.92 -10.21 -9.04
N LEU A 73 15.89 -9.38 -8.78
CA LEU A 73 14.52 -9.64 -9.21
C LEU A 73 14.41 -9.76 -10.73
N ALA A 74 15.07 -8.87 -11.48
CA ALA A 74 15.09 -8.93 -12.94
C ALA A 74 15.76 -10.22 -13.45
N LYS A 75 16.84 -10.68 -12.79
CA LYS A 75 17.51 -11.94 -13.10
C LYS A 75 16.65 -13.17 -12.79
N ASN A 76 15.88 -13.11 -11.71
CA ASN A 76 15.02 -14.22 -11.25
C ASN A 76 13.59 -14.14 -11.84
N GLN A 77 13.31 -13.18 -12.71
CA GLN A 77 12.05 -13.04 -13.41
C GLN A 77 11.74 -14.29 -14.26
N THR A 78 10.51 -14.77 -14.20
CA THR A 78 10.06 -15.90 -15.02
C THR A 78 10.17 -15.61 -16.54
N GLY A 79 10.13 -16.66 -17.35
CA GLY A 79 10.11 -16.51 -18.82
C GLY A 79 8.98 -15.63 -19.35
N HIS A 80 7.84 -15.58 -18.63
CA HIS A 80 6.68 -14.76 -18.99
C HIS A 80 6.69 -13.36 -18.35
N GLY A 81 7.60 -13.05 -17.45
CA GLY A 81 7.73 -11.72 -16.87
C GLY A 81 7.22 -11.55 -15.44
N HIS A 82 6.82 -12.63 -14.76
CA HIS A 82 6.40 -12.59 -13.37
C HIS A 82 7.61 -12.47 -12.42
N ILE A 83 7.43 -11.76 -11.33
CA ILE A 83 8.46 -11.48 -10.31
C ILE A 83 8.20 -12.35 -9.08
N PRO A 84 9.22 -13.04 -8.52
CA PRO A 84 9.08 -13.89 -7.33
C PRO A 84 8.77 -13.09 -6.07
N SER A 85 8.23 -13.74 -5.03
CA SER A 85 8.03 -13.13 -3.71
C SER A 85 9.32 -13.08 -2.90
N LEU A 86 10.19 -14.09 -3.04
CA LEU A 86 11.54 -14.12 -2.45
C LEU A 86 12.58 -13.65 -3.48
N VAL A 87 13.25 -12.54 -3.20
CA VAL A 87 14.20 -11.91 -4.15
C VAL A 87 15.29 -12.87 -4.60
N HIS A 88 15.81 -13.70 -3.70
CA HIS A 88 16.94 -14.61 -3.93
C HIS A 88 16.56 -15.94 -4.56
N ASP A 89 15.27 -16.29 -4.59
CA ASP A 89 14.78 -17.60 -5.02
C ASP A 89 14.01 -17.50 -6.35
N LYS A 90 14.62 -17.96 -7.42
CA LYS A 90 14.00 -17.96 -8.76
C LYS A 90 12.87 -19.00 -8.92
N GLU A 91 12.81 -20.00 -8.05
CA GLU A 91 11.78 -21.04 -8.06
C GLU A 91 10.55 -20.63 -7.22
N ASP A 92 10.68 -19.57 -6.43
CA ASP A 92 9.56 -19.03 -5.65
C ASP A 92 8.45 -18.50 -6.56
N ARG A 93 7.22 -18.70 -6.12
CA ARG A 93 6.05 -18.18 -6.81
C ARG A 93 5.76 -16.75 -6.35
N GLY A 94 5.73 -15.83 -7.30
CA GLY A 94 5.29 -14.47 -7.02
C GLY A 94 3.82 -14.40 -6.65
N ALA A 95 3.46 -13.31 -6.00
CA ALA A 95 2.08 -12.94 -5.71
C ALA A 95 1.53 -11.94 -6.75
N SER A 96 0.25 -11.63 -6.69
CA SER A 96 -0.38 -10.69 -7.63
C SER A 96 0.15 -9.26 -7.50
N ASP A 97 0.76 -8.92 -6.37
CA ASP A 97 1.35 -7.61 -6.09
C ASP A 97 2.86 -7.51 -6.37
N THR A 98 3.59 -8.64 -6.51
CA THR A 98 5.05 -8.60 -6.65
C THR A 98 5.51 -7.94 -7.94
N THR A 99 4.89 -8.28 -9.08
CA THR A 99 5.22 -7.64 -10.37
C THR A 99 4.83 -6.17 -10.43
N PRO A 100 3.62 -5.75 -9.99
CA PRO A 100 3.29 -4.33 -9.83
C PRO A 100 4.26 -3.55 -8.94
N LEU A 101 4.67 -4.13 -7.82
CA LEU A 101 5.63 -3.51 -6.89
C LEU A 101 7.02 -3.39 -7.50
N PHE A 102 7.50 -4.41 -8.22
CA PHE A 102 8.76 -4.33 -8.97
C PHE A 102 8.73 -3.18 -9.99
N LEU A 103 7.67 -3.08 -10.81
CA LEU A 103 7.51 -2.02 -11.80
C LEU A 103 7.47 -0.62 -11.14
N LEU A 104 6.77 -0.49 -10.02
CA LEU A 104 6.75 0.73 -9.22
C LEU A 104 8.15 1.06 -8.68
N GLY A 105 8.83 0.06 -8.12
CA GLY A 105 10.18 0.18 -7.58
C GLY A 105 11.20 0.62 -8.65
N VAL A 106 11.17 0.01 -9.84
CA VAL A 106 12.02 0.45 -10.96
C VAL A 106 11.69 1.89 -11.38
N GLY A 107 10.41 2.24 -11.44
CA GLY A 107 9.99 3.61 -11.76
C GLY A 107 10.54 4.64 -10.79
N ILE A 108 10.47 4.37 -9.48
CA ILE A 108 11.05 5.23 -8.44
C ILE A 108 12.58 5.27 -8.55
N PHE A 109 13.22 4.10 -8.71
CA PHE A 109 14.69 4.03 -8.80
C PHE A 109 15.23 4.82 -9.98
N ARG A 110 14.61 4.73 -11.16
CA ARG A 110 14.97 5.54 -12.35
C ARG A 110 14.94 7.04 -12.06
N LYS A 111 13.96 7.49 -11.27
CA LYS A 111 13.84 8.91 -10.89
C LYS A 111 14.98 9.36 -9.97
N VAL A 112 15.35 8.53 -9.01
CA VAL A 112 16.41 8.86 -8.03
C VAL A 112 17.79 8.75 -8.62
N SER A 113 18.05 7.72 -9.43
CA SER A 113 19.38 7.48 -10.05
C SER A 113 19.61 8.31 -11.30
N GLY A 114 18.56 8.79 -11.97
CA GLY A 114 18.64 9.43 -13.29
C GLY A 114 18.84 8.45 -14.46
N GLU A 115 18.81 7.14 -14.21
CA GLU A 115 19.02 6.10 -15.21
C GLU A 115 17.69 5.68 -15.87
N SER A 116 17.25 6.38 -16.89
CA SER A 116 15.94 6.20 -17.54
C SER A 116 15.71 4.78 -18.10
N ASP A 117 16.76 4.11 -18.54
CA ASP A 117 16.71 2.77 -19.17
C ASP A 117 17.09 1.62 -18.21
N PHE A 118 17.27 1.90 -16.91
CA PHE A 118 17.60 0.86 -15.94
C PHE A 118 16.58 -0.27 -16.00
N LEU A 119 17.04 -1.50 -16.21
CA LEU A 119 16.23 -2.74 -16.33
C LEU A 119 15.14 -2.69 -17.41
N LYS A 120 15.40 -2.04 -18.55
CA LYS A 120 14.42 -1.84 -19.63
C LYS A 120 13.76 -3.15 -20.08
N GLU A 121 14.55 -4.19 -20.41
CA GLU A 121 14.04 -5.49 -20.88
C GLU A 121 13.16 -6.20 -19.83
N ALA A 122 13.57 -6.16 -18.55
CA ALA A 122 12.78 -6.75 -17.47
C ALA A 122 11.47 -6.00 -17.27
N VAL A 123 11.48 -4.68 -17.40
CA VAL A 123 10.26 -3.85 -17.35
C VAL A 123 9.31 -4.19 -18.50
N GLU A 124 9.79 -4.27 -19.74
CA GLU A 124 8.98 -4.62 -20.91
C GLU A 124 8.31 -5.99 -20.75
N LYS A 125 9.07 -6.96 -20.23
CA LYS A 125 8.58 -8.30 -19.93
C LYS A 125 7.51 -8.32 -18.82
N SER A 126 7.73 -7.58 -17.74
CA SER A 126 6.76 -7.42 -16.66
C SER A 126 5.48 -6.71 -17.12
N LEU A 127 5.59 -5.67 -17.95
CA LEU A 127 4.44 -4.98 -18.51
C LEU A 127 3.57 -5.93 -19.35
N LYS A 128 4.22 -6.80 -20.15
CA LYS A 128 3.51 -7.81 -20.93
C LYS A 128 2.84 -8.86 -20.05
N TRP A 129 3.50 -9.32 -18.97
CA TRP A 129 2.89 -10.19 -17.97
C TRP A 129 1.62 -9.57 -17.37
N MET A 130 1.68 -8.30 -17.01
CA MET A 130 0.53 -7.61 -16.42
C MET A 130 -0.65 -7.45 -17.36
N GLU A 131 -0.43 -7.41 -18.69
CA GLU A 131 -1.53 -7.42 -19.68
C GLU A 131 -2.35 -8.70 -19.61
N TYR A 132 -1.68 -9.84 -19.44
CA TYR A 132 -2.37 -11.14 -19.33
C TYR A 132 -3.10 -11.34 -18.00
N GLN A 133 -2.89 -10.48 -16.99
CA GLN A 133 -3.62 -10.56 -15.71
C GLN A 133 -4.99 -9.85 -15.78
N SER A 134 -5.33 -9.20 -16.90
CA SER A 134 -6.65 -8.60 -17.12
C SER A 134 -7.58 -9.59 -17.82
N PRO A 135 -8.65 -10.09 -17.18
CA PRO A 135 -9.50 -11.11 -17.77
C PRO A 135 -10.49 -10.59 -18.80
N SER A 136 -10.59 -9.28 -19.01
CA SER A 136 -11.67 -8.68 -19.80
C SER A 136 -11.24 -7.57 -20.75
N ASP A 137 -9.96 -7.44 -21.07
CA ASP A 137 -9.41 -6.34 -21.89
C ASP A 137 -9.78 -4.91 -21.39
N ARG A 138 -10.24 -4.81 -20.14
CA ARG A 138 -10.74 -3.56 -19.55
C ARG A 138 -9.80 -2.90 -18.56
N CYS A 139 -8.53 -3.20 -18.64
CA CYS A 139 -7.48 -2.57 -17.87
C CYS A 139 -7.37 -2.99 -16.39
N LEU A 140 -8.44 -3.46 -15.74
CA LEU A 140 -8.32 -3.95 -14.36
C LEU A 140 -7.67 -5.32 -14.32
N VAL A 141 -6.77 -5.49 -13.37
CA VAL A 141 -6.05 -6.74 -13.10
C VAL A 141 -6.81 -7.54 -12.05
N ALA A 142 -7.06 -8.81 -12.34
CA ALA A 142 -7.63 -9.74 -11.37
C ALA A 142 -6.51 -10.45 -10.61
N GLN A 143 -6.62 -10.48 -9.29
CA GLN A 143 -5.70 -11.21 -8.43
C GLN A 143 -6.24 -12.58 -8.04
N GLN A 144 -5.34 -13.52 -7.80
CA GLN A 144 -5.65 -14.81 -7.22
C GLN A 144 -6.03 -14.66 -5.74
N PRO A 145 -6.83 -15.58 -5.19
CA PRO A 145 -7.14 -15.56 -3.76
C PRO A 145 -5.88 -15.55 -2.90
N THR A 146 -5.90 -14.75 -1.82
CA THR A 146 -4.80 -14.62 -0.84
C THR A 146 -3.43 -14.27 -1.47
N SER A 147 -3.42 -13.61 -2.62
CA SER A 147 -2.22 -13.37 -3.43
C SER A 147 -1.82 -11.89 -3.48
N ASP A 148 -1.94 -11.18 -2.37
CA ASP A 148 -1.35 -9.86 -2.14
C ASP A 148 -0.66 -9.81 -0.77
N TRP A 149 -0.41 -8.64 -0.23
CA TRP A 149 0.25 -8.50 1.08
C TRP A 149 -0.54 -9.17 2.23
N ARG A 150 -1.82 -9.47 2.00
CA ARG A 150 -2.69 -10.19 2.95
C ARG A 150 -2.80 -11.67 2.59
N ASP A 151 -1.70 -12.38 2.69
CA ASP A 151 -1.64 -13.82 2.37
C ASP A 151 -2.52 -14.71 3.27
N GLU A 152 -2.93 -14.21 4.43
CA GLU A 152 -3.83 -14.88 5.36
C GLU A 152 -5.28 -14.33 5.33
N GLN A 153 -5.62 -13.47 4.38
CA GLN A 153 -6.97 -12.91 4.23
C GLN A 153 -7.53 -13.14 2.82
N TRP A 154 -8.80 -13.50 2.72
CA TRP A 154 -9.43 -13.73 1.44
C TRP A 154 -9.66 -12.44 0.66
N VAL A 155 -8.90 -12.26 -0.38
CA VAL A 155 -9.02 -11.17 -1.36
C VAL A 155 -8.92 -11.79 -2.75
N THR A 156 -9.83 -11.48 -3.66
CA THR A 156 -9.84 -12.06 -5.01
C THR A 156 -10.41 -11.09 -6.05
N GLY A 157 -10.17 -11.38 -7.32
CA GLY A 157 -10.68 -10.57 -8.43
C GLY A 157 -10.02 -9.19 -8.50
N TYR A 158 -10.78 -8.16 -8.73
CA TYR A 158 -10.26 -6.78 -8.85
C TYR A 158 -10.03 -6.19 -7.45
N GLY A 159 -8.87 -6.45 -6.85
CA GLY A 159 -8.47 -5.87 -5.57
C GLY A 159 -8.12 -4.39 -5.70
N LEU A 160 -8.57 -3.58 -4.73
CA LEU A 160 -8.28 -2.14 -4.69
C LEU A 160 -6.77 -1.89 -4.64
N PHE A 161 -6.07 -2.56 -3.75
CA PHE A 161 -4.64 -2.40 -3.54
C PHE A 161 -3.84 -2.69 -4.83
N VAL A 162 -4.01 -3.88 -5.42
CA VAL A 162 -3.25 -4.29 -6.62
C VAL A 162 -3.54 -3.35 -7.79
N ASN A 163 -4.80 -2.98 -8.03
CA ASN A 163 -5.15 -2.09 -9.15
C ASN A 163 -4.65 -0.65 -8.93
N THR A 164 -4.53 -0.20 -7.68
CA THR A 164 -3.89 1.08 -7.38
C THR A 164 -2.38 1.05 -7.68
N LEU A 165 -1.68 -0.05 -7.37
CA LEU A 165 -0.29 -0.24 -7.77
C LEU A 165 -0.13 -0.25 -9.29
N VAL A 166 -1.04 -0.92 -10.01
CA VAL A 166 -1.06 -0.93 -11.48
C VAL A 166 -1.16 0.50 -12.03
N TYR A 167 -2.08 1.29 -11.52
CA TYR A 167 -2.19 2.69 -11.90
C TYR A 167 -0.89 3.47 -11.63
N CYS A 168 -0.30 3.31 -10.43
CA CYS A 168 0.90 4.03 -10.04
C CYS A 168 2.09 3.74 -10.95
N TYR A 169 2.41 2.45 -11.20
CA TYR A 169 3.55 2.14 -12.07
C TYR A 169 3.32 2.56 -13.51
N LEU A 170 2.10 2.43 -14.04
CA LEU A 170 1.77 2.89 -15.38
C LEU A 170 2.04 4.39 -15.55
N ARG A 171 1.68 5.21 -14.54
CA ARG A 171 1.99 6.65 -14.54
C ARG A 171 3.51 6.91 -14.53
N LEU A 172 4.25 6.27 -13.62
CA LEU A 172 5.70 6.49 -13.49
C LEU A 172 6.49 6.01 -14.72
N LEU A 173 6.01 4.98 -15.42
CA LEU A 173 6.63 4.44 -16.63
C LEU A 173 6.10 5.06 -17.92
N GLY A 174 5.30 6.13 -17.85
CA GLY A 174 4.82 6.88 -19.03
C GLY A 174 3.71 6.16 -19.83
N GLN A 175 3.07 5.13 -19.27
CA GLN A 175 1.98 4.37 -19.89
C GLN A 175 0.62 5.06 -19.66
N HIS A 176 0.50 6.33 -20.05
CA HIS A 176 -0.60 7.20 -19.64
C HIS A 176 -1.97 6.71 -20.10
N THR A 177 -2.12 6.29 -21.35
CA THR A 177 -3.39 5.79 -21.91
C THR A 177 -3.93 4.59 -21.13
N ARG A 178 -3.04 3.65 -20.76
CA ARG A 178 -3.42 2.48 -19.94
C ARG A 178 -3.79 2.91 -18.51
N ALA A 179 -3.02 3.83 -17.92
CA ALA A 179 -3.31 4.39 -16.60
C ALA A 179 -4.68 5.07 -16.56
N ASP A 180 -5.03 5.85 -17.58
CA ASP A 180 -6.35 6.49 -17.68
C ASP A 180 -7.48 5.46 -17.82
N GLY A 181 -7.22 4.35 -18.51
CA GLY A 181 -8.13 3.19 -18.54
C GLY A 181 -8.37 2.62 -17.14
N VAL A 182 -7.30 2.33 -16.38
CA VAL A 182 -7.40 1.82 -15.00
C VAL A 182 -8.14 2.81 -14.10
N HIS A 183 -7.80 4.09 -14.16
CA HIS A 183 -8.47 5.14 -13.38
C HIS A 183 -9.98 5.18 -13.65
N ARG A 184 -10.38 5.13 -14.92
CA ARG A 184 -11.79 5.14 -15.32
C ARG A 184 -12.53 3.91 -14.78
N GLU A 185 -11.95 2.71 -14.95
CA GLU A 185 -12.60 1.46 -14.54
C GLU A 185 -12.68 1.35 -12.99
N MET A 186 -11.65 1.76 -12.25
CA MET A 186 -11.68 1.79 -10.78
C MET A 186 -12.77 2.72 -10.24
N ASN A 187 -13.07 3.82 -10.95
CA ASN A 187 -14.09 4.79 -10.55
C ASN A 187 -15.49 4.43 -11.04
N ARG A 188 -15.69 3.26 -11.64
CA ARG A 188 -17.03 2.76 -11.95
C ARG A 188 -17.77 2.35 -10.67
N PHE A 189 -19.08 2.42 -10.78
CA PHE A 189 -19.99 2.09 -9.71
C PHE A 189 -20.13 0.57 -9.55
N THR A 190 -19.87 0.07 -8.35
CA THR A 190 -20.19 -1.32 -7.97
C THR A 190 -21.60 -1.35 -7.40
N ILE A 191 -22.50 -2.15 -8.01
CA ILE A 191 -23.88 -2.29 -7.56
C ILE A 191 -23.95 -3.40 -6.51
N THR A 192 -24.29 -3.04 -5.30
CA THR A 192 -24.51 -3.96 -4.19
C THR A 192 -25.96 -3.88 -3.71
N GLY A 193 -26.55 -5.05 -3.40
CA GLY A 193 -27.89 -5.14 -2.83
C GLY A 193 -29.06 -4.83 -3.77
N GLU A 194 -28.80 -4.66 -5.08
CA GLU A 194 -29.85 -4.47 -6.10
C GLU A 194 -30.02 -5.72 -6.96
N THR A 195 -31.22 -5.92 -7.53
CA THR A 195 -31.45 -6.99 -8.48
C THR A 195 -30.58 -6.77 -9.74
N ILE A 196 -29.64 -7.66 -9.95
CA ILE A 196 -28.60 -7.51 -10.97
C ILE A 196 -29.16 -7.96 -12.32
N ARG A 197 -29.27 -7.02 -13.25
CA ARG A 197 -29.60 -7.32 -14.66
C ARG A 197 -28.38 -7.68 -15.49
N HIS A 198 -27.17 -7.29 -15.04
CA HIS A 198 -25.91 -7.56 -15.71
C HIS A 198 -24.92 -8.14 -14.70
N HIS A 199 -24.35 -9.29 -15.02
CA HIS A 199 -23.55 -10.13 -14.11
C HIS A 199 -22.08 -9.73 -14.02
N THR A 200 -21.69 -8.50 -14.33
CA THR A 200 -20.30 -8.06 -14.26
C THR A 200 -20.17 -6.80 -13.43
N HIS A 201 -19.52 -6.94 -12.29
CA HIS A 201 -19.05 -5.82 -11.47
C HIS A 201 -17.61 -5.54 -11.83
N GLU A 202 -17.40 -4.48 -12.58
CA GLU A 202 -16.09 -3.97 -12.91
C GLU A 202 -16.02 -2.57 -12.35
N GLY A 203 -15.32 -2.36 -11.30
CA GLY A 203 -15.22 -1.09 -10.63
C GLY A 203 -15.26 -1.24 -9.13
N LEU A 204 -14.75 -0.25 -8.45
CA LEU A 204 -14.49 -0.30 -7.02
C LEU A 204 -15.25 0.79 -6.24
N VAL A 205 -16.06 1.62 -6.91
CA VAL A 205 -16.91 2.60 -6.23
C VAL A 205 -18.13 1.90 -5.63
N VAL A 206 -18.32 2.10 -4.33
CA VAL A 206 -19.47 1.56 -3.59
C VAL A 206 -20.54 2.65 -3.44
N LYS A 207 -21.79 2.32 -3.73
CA LYS A 207 -22.92 3.25 -3.54
C LYS A 207 -23.09 3.54 -2.05
N HIS A 208 -23.31 4.78 -1.71
CA HIS A 208 -23.49 5.25 -0.34
C HIS A 208 -22.28 5.11 0.60
N LYS A 209 -21.09 4.75 0.07
CA LYS A 209 -19.85 4.74 0.82
C LYS A 209 -18.88 5.80 0.29
N PRO A 210 -18.14 6.52 1.14
CA PRO A 210 -17.15 7.49 0.68
C PRO A 210 -15.92 6.82 0.08
N TYR A 211 -15.59 5.61 0.49
CA TYR A 211 -14.40 4.85 0.16
C TYR A 211 -14.63 3.85 -0.98
N TYR A 212 -13.54 3.25 -1.46
CA TYR A 212 -13.57 2.20 -2.47
C TYR A 212 -13.74 0.82 -1.82
N ALA A 213 -14.44 -0.07 -2.53
CA ALA A 213 -14.58 -1.47 -2.13
C ALA A 213 -13.20 -2.12 -1.97
N PHE A 214 -13.09 -3.08 -1.08
CA PHE A 214 -11.90 -3.88 -0.87
C PHE A 214 -11.53 -4.67 -2.13
N TRP A 215 -12.51 -5.35 -2.71
CA TRP A 215 -12.42 -6.03 -4.00
C TRP A 215 -13.80 -6.21 -4.63
N SER A 216 -13.82 -6.42 -5.94
CA SER A 216 -15.02 -6.81 -6.69
C SER A 216 -14.69 -7.82 -7.77
N TYR A 217 -15.62 -8.73 -8.07
CA TYR A 217 -15.51 -9.64 -9.20
C TYR A 217 -16.88 -10.21 -9.60
N LYS A 218 -17.32 -9.91 -10.82
CA LYS A 218 -18.63 -10.33 -11.35
C LYS A 218 -19.76 -9.91 -10.39
N ILE A 219 -20.41 -10.90 -9.75
CA ILE A 219 -21.55 -10.68 -8.83
C ILE A 219 -21.13 -10.56 -7.35
N HIS A 220 -19.85 -10.69 -7.06
CA HIS A 220 -19.32 -10.66 -5.70
C HIS A 220 -18.49 -9.40 -5.47
N SER A 221 -18.58 -8.88 -4.26
CA SER A 221 -17.71 -7.79 -3.79
C SER A 221 -17.59 -7.83 -2.27
N SER A 222 -16.52 -7.23 -1.76
CA SER A 222 -16.39 -6.92 -0.35
C SER A 222 -16.36 -5.40 -0.16
N GLU A 223 -17.31 -4.89 0.60
CA GLU A 223 -17.41 -3.46 0.92
C GLU A 223 -16.68 -3.08 2.21
N ARG A 224 -15.88 -4.00 2.77
CA ARG A 224 -15.08 -3.67 3.94
C ARG A 224 -14.01 -2.66 3.56
N PHE A 225 -13.66 -1.83 4.52
CA PHE A 225 -12.68 -0.78 4.30
C PHE A 225 -11.26 -1.32 4.40
N ASP A 226 -10.44 -1.01 3.41
CA ASP A 226 -9.00 -1.26 3.35
C ASP A 226 -8.24 0.05 3.45
N LEU A 227 -7.49 0.25 4.53
CA LEU A 227 -6.75 1.49 4.78
C LEU A 227 -5.62 1.68 3.76
N LEU A 228 -4.86 0.62 3.43
CA LEU A 228 -3.75 0.73 2.49
C LEU A 228 -4.23 1.10 1.08
N GLY A 229 -5.20 0.35 0.56
CA GLY A 229 -5.73 0.61 -0.78
C GLY A 229 -6.38 1.99 -0.90
N ASN A 230 -7.15 2.42 0.09
CA ASN A 230 -7.76 3.76 0.08
C ASN A 230 -6.72 4.87 0.30
N SER A 231 -5.69 4.68 1.12
CA SER A 231 -4.58 5.64 1.26
C SER A 231 -3.81 5.80 -0.05
N LEU A 232 -3.50 4.70 -0.73
CA LEU A 232 -2.85 4.71 -2.04
C LEU A 232 -3.75 5.33 -3.12
N ALA A 233 -5.07 5.11 -3.09
CA ALA A 233 -6.01 5.76 -4.01
C ALA A 233 -6.04 7.28 -3.83
N ILE A 234 -5.90 7.78 -2.59
CA ILE A 234 -5.73 9.21 -2.31
C ILE A 234 -4.37 9.70 -2.80
N LEU A 235 -3.30 9.01 -2.44
CA LEU A 235 -1.92 9.37 -2.81
C LEU A 235 -1.72 9.45 -4.31
N SER A 236 -2.28 8.51 -5.07
CA SER A 236 -2.13 8.44 -6.52
C SER A 236 -3.06 9.38 -7.31
N GLY A 237 -4.09 9.94 -6.66
CA GLY A 237 -5.10 10.77 -7.32
C GLY A 237 -6.22 9.98 -8.01
N ILE A 238 -6.33 8.66 -7.79
CA ILE A 238 -7.51 7.87 -8.17
C ILE A 238 -8.74 8.42 -7.44
N ALA A 239 -8.62 8.70 -6.15
CA ALA A 239 -9.64 9.42 -5.40
C ALA A 239 -9.57 10.92 -5.74
N SER A 240 -10.67 11.49 -6.23
CA SER A 240 -10.78 12.94 -6.40
C SER A 240 -10.58 13.68 -5.06
N PRO A 241 -10.19 14.96 -5.06
CA PRO A 241 -9.99 15.70 -3.81
C PRO A 241 -11.20 15.68 -2.88
N SER A 242 -12.42 15.78 -3.44
CA SER A 242 -13.65 15.70 -2.65
C SER A 242 -13.93 14.30 -2.08
N ARG A 243 -13.57 13.25 -2.81
CA ARG A 243 -13.66 11.87 -2.30
C ARG A 243 -12.61 11.63 -1.23
N ALA A 244 -11.38 12.07 -1.41
CA ALA A 244 -10.30 11.97 -0.42
C ALA A 244 -10.72 12.57 0.93
N GLU A 245 -11.29 13.79 0.90
CA GLU A 245 -11.78 14.45 2.11
C GLU A 245 -12.89 13.64 2.80
N ARG A 246 -13.85 13.09 2.05
CA ARG A 246 -14.90 12.24 2.63
C ARG A 246 -14.37 10.92 3.19
N ILE A 247 -13.40 10.28 2.52
CA ILE A 247 -12.74 9.06 3.02
C ILE A 247 -12.07 9.34 4.36
N ILE A 248 -11.28 10.42 4.45
CA ILE A 248 -10.55 10.78 5.66
C ILE A 248 -11.52 11.10 6.81
N SER A 249 -12.55 11.91 6.57
CA SER A 249 -13.55 12.24 7.60
C SER A 249 -14.24 10.99 8.12
N TRP A 250 -14.60 10.08 7.22
CA TRP A 250 -15.20 8.80 7.61
C TRP A 250 -14.25 7.92 8.44
N ILE A 251 -12.94 7.84 8.08
CA ILE A 251 -11.93 7.11 8.88
C ILE A 251 -11.86 7.66 10.29
N GLU A 252 -11.79 8.99 10.44
CA GLU A 252 -11.68 9.62 11.76
C GLU A 252 -12.95 9.38 12.63
N GLU A 253 -14.13 9.44 12.02
CA GLU A 253 -15.40 9.16 12.71
C GLU A 253 -15.46 7.70 13.17
N GLU A 254 -15.13 6.74 12.30
CA GLU A 254 -15.13 5.32 12.65
C GLU A 254 -14.08 4.99 13.73
N CYS A 255 -12.89 5.52 13.61
CA CYS A 255 -11.85 5.33 14.63
C CYS A 255 -12.24 5.94 15.97
N ALA A 256 -12.86 7.12 15.98
CA ALA A 256 -13.39 7.71 17.20
C ALA A 256 -14.48 6.82 17.83
N GLY A 257 -15.39 6.29 17.00
CA GLY A 257 -16.40 5.32 17.43
C GLY A 257 -15.78 4.03 18.00
N MET A 258 -14.75 3.49 17.36
CA MET A 258 -14.04 2.30 17.84
C MET A 258 -13.36 2.54 19.19
N ARG A 259 -12.69 3.69 19.36
CA ARG A 259 -12.10 4.08 20.68
C ARG A 259 -13.15 4.19 21.77
N LYS A 260 -14.29 4.83 21.46
CA LYS A 260 -15.41 4.95 22.42
C LYS A 260 -15.96 3.59 22.86
N ARG A 261 -15.96 2.60 21.96
CA ARG A 261 -16.38 1.22 22.26
C ARG A 261 -15.29 0.36 22.89
N GLY A 262 -14.07 0.87 23.08
CA GLY A 262 -12.94 0.14 23.65
C GLY A 262 -12.35 -0.95 22.75
N VAL A 263 -12.59 -0.89 21.42
CA VAL A 263 -12.05 -1.86 20.46
C VAL A 263 -10.84 -1.33 19.70
N LEU A 264 -10.44 -0.09 19.98
CA LEU A 264 -9.23 0.56 19.44
C LEU A 264 -8.56 1.34 20.57
N ALA A 265 -7.35 0.95 20.97
CA ALA A 265 -6.66 1.53 22.12
C ALA A 265 -5.77 2.73 21.76
N VAL A 266 -5.34 2.85 20.51
CA VAL A 266 -4.38 3.87 20.07
C VAL A 266 -4.98 4.86 19.05
N ASP A 267 -4.32 6.01 18.90
CA ASP A 267 -4.73 7.06 17.95
C ASP A 267 -4.24 6.80 16.52
N LEU A 268 -4.24 5.53 16.11
CA LEU A 268 -3.91 5.08 14.74
C LEU A 268 -5.06 4.25 14.19
N PRO A 269 -5.39 4.36 12.89
CA PRO A 269 -6.42 3.53 12.28
C PRO A 269 -5.95 2.08 12.09
N PRO A 270 -6.82 1.09 12.30
CA PRO A 270 -6.54 -0.28 11.93
C PRO A 270 -6.49 -0.43 10.40
N ASN A 271 -5.76 -1.43 9.91
CA ASN A 271 -5.60 -1.66 8.47
C ASN A 271 -6.91 -1.99 7.75
N PHE A 272 -7.89 -2.53 8.48
CA PHE A 272 -9.11 -3.11 7.92
C PHE A 272 -10.27 -3.03 8.92
N PHE A 273 -11.45 -2.62 8.47
CA PHE A 273 -12.66 -2.56 9.30
C PHE A 273 -13.92 -2.40 8.44
N PRO A 274 -15.13 -2.75 8.95
CA PRO A 274 -15.33 -3.46 10.22
C PRO A 274 -14.60 -4.79 10.23
N PHE A 275 -14.13 -5.24 11.40
CA PHE A 275 -13.44 -6.52 11.53
C PHE A 275 -14.36 -7.68 11.13
N ILE A 276 -13.80 -8.70 10.48
CA ILE A 276 -14.51 -9.93 10.15
C ILE A 276 -14.64 -10.76 11.43
N LYS A 277 -15.88 -11.09 11.80
CA LYS A 277 -16.19 -11.84 13.01
C LYS A 277 -16.58 -13.28 12.68
N PRO A 278 -16.55 -14.21 13.65
CA PRO A 278 -16.92 -15.60 13.43
C PRO A 278 -18.33 -15.83 12.87
N GLU A 279 -19.25 -14.90 13.15
CA GLU A 279 -20.64 -14.92 12.66
C GLU A 279 -20.83 -14.34 11.26
N ASP A 280 -19.80 -13.70 10.69
CA ASP A 280 -19.89 -13.06 9.38
C ASP A 280 -19.72 -14.10 8.25
N THR A 281 -20.37 -13.88 7.12
CA THR A 281 -20.37 -14.81 5.97
C THR A 281 -19.00 -14.92 5.28
N ASP A 282 -18.13 -13.94 5.48
CA ASP A 282 -16.75 -13.91 4.98
C ASP A 282 -15.70 -14.37 6.03
N TRP A 283 -16.16 -14.96 7.15
CA TRP A 283 -15.29 -15.62 8.10
C TRP A 283 -14.75 -16.92 7.55
N HIS A 284 -13.45 -17.13 7.66
CA HIS A 284 -12.79 -18.39 7.39
C HIS A 284 -12.26 -19.01 8.69
N ALA A 285 -12.41 -20.32 8.86
CA ALA A 285 -11.97 -21.02 10.08
C ALA A 285 -10.48 -20.77 10.43
N ARG A 286 -9.64 -20.59 9.41
CA ARG A 286 -8.21 -20.26 9.55
C ARG A 286 -7.99 -18.92 10.29
N TYR A 287 -8.93 -17.98 10.24
CA TYR A 287 -8.81 -16.69 10.93
C TYR A 287 -8.76 -16.82 12.46
N SER A 288 -9.26 -17.92 13.02
CA SER A 288 -9.14 -18.20 14.45
C SER A 288 -7.68 -18.35 14.92
N ALA A 289 -6.77 -18.71 14.03
CA ALA A 289 -5.35 -18.86 14.33
C ALA A 289 -4.57 -17.53 14.18
N TYR A 290 -4.82 -16.77 13.11
CA TYR A 290 -3.97 -15.63 12.75
C TYR A 290 -4.72 -14.30 12.61
N ASN A 291 -5.99 -14.30 12.23
CA ASN A 291 -6.77 -13.12 11.87
C ASN A 291 -7.98 -12.91 12.78
N LYS A 292 -7.81 -12.98 14.09
CA LYS A 292 -8.89 -12.61 15.02
C LYS A 292 -9.29 -11.14 14.82
N PRO A 293 -10.55 -10.79 15.12
CA PRO A 293 -11.00 -9.40 15.01
C PRO A 293 -10.06 -8.43 15.73
N GLY A 294 -9.51 -7.44 15.02
CA GLY A 294 -8.55 -6.46 15.52
C GLY A 294 -7.08 -6.92 15.56
N GLU A 295 -6.79 -8.08 14.97
CA GLU A 295 -5.44 -8.64 14.89
C GLU A 295 -5.01 -8.84 13.43
N TYR A 296 -3.71 -8.79 13.17
CA TYR A 296 -3.03 -9.08 11.91
C TYR A 296 -3.73 -8.42 10.70
N HIS A 297 -4.10 -9.18 9.65
CA HIS A 297 -4.78 -8.61 8.47
C HIS A 297 -6.24 -8.21 8.77
N ASN A 298 -6.88 -8.77 9.78
CA ASN A 298 -8.26 -8.50 10.17
C ASN A 298 -8.36 -7.35 11.19
N GLY A 299 -7.66 -6.26 10.94
CA GLY A 299 -7.77 -5.04 11.70
C GLY A 299 -6.61 -4.74 12.66
N GLY A 300 -5.49 -5.44 12.55
CA GLY A 300 -4.24 -5.02 13.19
C GLY A 300 -3.81 -3.64 12.67
N ILE A 301 -3.01 -2.94 13.45
CA ILE A 301 -2.42 -1.66 13.05
C ILE A 301 -1.02 -1.94 12.53
N TRP A 302 -0.78 -1.59 11.27
CA TRP A 302 0.49 -1.82 10.60
C TRP A 302 1.24 -0.48 10.45
N PRO A 303 2.40 -0.31 11.06
CA PRO A 303 3.12 0.96 11.02
C PRO A 303 3.39 1.47 9.60
N PHE A 304 3.76 0.57 8.67
CA PHE A 304 3.98 0.97 7.28
C PHE A 304 2.70 1.51 6.60
N ILE A 305 1.53 0.94 6.89
CA ILE A 305 0.24 1.42 6.37
C ILE A 305 -0.11 2.78 6.99
N CYS A 306 0.17 2.96 8.28
CA CYS A 306 0.00 4.26 8.93
C CYS A 306 0.90 5.31 8.30
N GLY A 307 2.13 4.95 7.85
CA GLY A 307 2.99 5.84 7.07
C GLY A 307 2.34 6.29 5.76
N PHE A 308 1.72 5.39 5.00
CA PHE A 308 0.93 5.73 3.81
C PHE A 308 -0.28 6.62 4.13
N TYR A 309 -0.97 6.35 5.24
CA TYR A 309 -2.10 7.17 5.66
C TYR A 309 -1.67 8.60 6.01
N VAL A 310 -0.56 8.78 6.75
CA VAL A 310 0.02 10.11 7.02
C VAL A 310 0.31 10.86 5.71
N ALA A 311 0.92 10.19 4.73
CA ALA A 311 1.18 10.80 3.42
C ALA A 311 -0.12 11.15 2.68
N ALA A 312 -1.17 10.30 2.75
CA ALA A 312 -2.49 10.59 2.18
C ALA A 312 -3.16 11.82 2.82
N LEU A 313 -2.98 12.01 4.15
CA LEU A 313 -3.43 13.21 4.85
C LEU A 313 -2.73 14.48 4.34
N VAL A 314 -1.45 14.38 3.98
CA VAL A 314 -0.69 15.50 3.37
C VAL A 314 -1.27 15.85 2.00
N VAL A 315 -1.58 14.87 1.15
CA VAL A 315 -2.25 15.09 -0.15
C VAL A 315 -3.58 15.82 0.01
N ALA A 316 -4.38 15.40 1.00
CA ALA A 316 -5.66 16.03 1.30
C ALA A 316 -5.53 17.36 2.05
N LYS A 317 -4.30 17.87 2.25
CA LYS A 317 -3.99 19.11 2.98
C LYS A 317 -4.48 19.12 4.44
N ARG A 318 -4.70 17.95 5.04
CA ARG A 318 -5.07 17.78 6.45
C ARG A 318 -3.82 17.77 7.35
N TYR A 319 -2.98 18.81 7.22
CA TYR A 319 -1.64 18.86 7.85
C TYR A 319 -1.63 18.71 9.36
N THR A 320 -2.61 19.30 10.05
CA THR A 320 -2.73 19.15 11.51
C THR A 320 -3.00 17.69 11.91
N LEU A 321 -3.88 17.01 11.17
CA LEU A 321 -4.18 15.60 11.39
C LEU A 321 -2.98 14.73 11.00
N ALA A 322 -2.31 15.01 9.87
CA ALA A 322 -1.10 14.31 9.46
C ALA A 322 -0.02 14.35 10.55
N ARG A 323 0.21 15.54 11.15
CA ARG A 323 1.15 15.68 12.26
C ARG A 323 0.70 14.92 13.52
N LYS A 324 -0.59 14.99 13.87
CA LYS A 324 -1.14 14.25 15.02
C LYS A 324 -0.95 12.74 14.83
N THR A 325 -1.28 12.23 13.66
CA THR A 325 -1.14 10.81 13.32
C THR A 325 0.33 10.37 13.31
N LEU A 326 1.24 11.22 12.79
CA LEU A 326 2.68 10.95 12.83
C LEU A 326 3.20 10.87 14.27
N VAL A 327 2.78 11.75 15.17
CA VAL A 327 3.15 11.68 16.60
C VAL A 327 2.63 10.38 17.23
N ALA A 328 1.40 9.99 16.94
CA ALA A 328 0.84 8.72 17.43
C ALA A 328 1.63 7.51 16.90
N LEU A 329 2.03 7.55 15.63
CA LEU A 329 2.89 6.54 15.03
C LEU A 329 4.27 6.51 15.71
N THR A 330 4.90 7.66 15.93
CA THR A 330 6.17 7.79 16.64
C THR A 330 6.12 7.11 18.02
N HIS A 331 5.07 7.38 18.79
CA HIS A 331 4.92 6.76 20.13
C HIS A 331 4.73 5.24 20.04
N SER A 332 3.99 4.75 19.04
CA SER A 332 3.72 3.31 18.90
C SER A 332 4.95 2.52 18.49
N ILE A 333 5.77 3.03 17.58
CA ILE A 333 6.95 2.32 17.07
C ILE A 333 8.17 2.38 18.01
N LYS A 334 8.12 3.20 19.05
CA LYS A 334 9.12 3.18 20.14
C LYS A 334 9.03 1.91 21.00
N ILE A 335 7.87 1.28 21.05
CA ILE A 335 7.65 0.10 21.87
C ILE A 335 8.15 -1.14 21.13
N SER A 336 9.09 -1.87 21.70
CA SER A 336 9.59 -3.14 21.18
C SER A 336 8.67 -4.30 21.61
N ASN A 337 8.49 -5.28 20.73
CA ASN A 337 7.78 -6.53 21.08
C ASN A 337 8.61 -7.40 22.01
N THR A 338 9.92 -7.48 21.80
CA THR A 338 10.84 -8.28 22.61
C THR A 338 11.32 -7.55 23.87
N GLY A 339 11.32 -6.22 23.86
CA GLY A 339 11.91 -5.38 24.91
C GLY A 339 13.43 -5.22 24.79
N ASP A 340 14.06 -5.75 23.75
CA ASP A 340 15.51 -5.78 23.57
C ASP A 340 16.06 -4.55 22.83
N VAL A 341 15.19 -3.73 22.25
CA VAL A 341 15.57 -2.53 21.48
C VAL A 341 14.74 -1.31 21.88
N ASP A 342 15.32 -0.13 21.80
CA ASP A 342 14.66 1.13 22.19
C ASP A 342 13.57 1.59 21.22
N PHE A 343 13.64 1.15 19.95
CA PHE A 343 12.67 1.44 18.90
C PHE A 343 12.31 0.14 18.20
N GLY A 344 11.05 -0.30 18.35
CA GLY A 344 10.60 -1.59 17.83
C GLY A 344 10.44 -1.60 16.31
N PHE A 345 9.89 -0.55 15.69
CA PHE A 345 9.50 -0.57 14.28
C PHE A 345 8.79 -1.88 13.92
N ASN A 346 7.80 -2.22 14.73
CA ASN A 346 7.14 -3.52 14.75
C ASN A 346 6.49 -3.86 13.41
N GLU A 347 6.23 -5.14 13.21
CA GLU A 347 5.45 -5.64 12.08
C GLU A 347 4.00 -5.12 12.16
N TRP A 348 3.31 -5.42 13.25
CA TRP A 348 1.96 -4.93 13.52
C TRP A 348 1.68 -4.76 15.02
N ILE A 349 0.56 -4.12 15.34
CA ILE A 349 0.13 -3.76 16.69
C ILE A 349 -1.33 -4.21 16.85
N LYS A 350 -1.68 -4.80 17.99
CA LYS A 350 -3.07 -5.16 18.30
C LYS A 350 -3.93 -3.92 18.46
N ALA A 351 -5.09 -3.91 17.81
CA ALA A 351 -5.99 -2.76 17.88
C ALA A 351 -6.56 -2.56 19.28
N GLN A 352 -6.85 -3.64 20.01
CA GLN A 352 -7.57 -3.59 21.28
C GLN A 352 -6.74 -3.06 22.47
N ASP A 353 -5.44 -3.35 22.49
CA ASP A 353 -4.56 -3.02 23.64
C ASP A 353 -3.30 -2.24 23.27
N GLY A 354 -3.05 -2.05 21.97
CA GLY A 354 -1.87 -1.31 21.48
C GLY A 354 -0.55 -2.07 21.63
N LYS A 355 -0.57 -3.37 21.92
CA LYS A 355 0.64 -4.17 22.05
C LYS A 355 1.26 -4.49 20.70
N PRO A 356 2.59 -4.29 20.54
CA PRO A 356 3.31 -4.72 19.37
C PRO A 356 3.34 -6.23 19.26
N VAL A 357 3.36 -6.74 18.03
CA VAL A 357 3.39 -8.16 17.71
C VAL A 357 4.22 -8.36 16.43
N GLY A 358 4.60 -9.59 16.15
CA GLY A 358 5.44 -9.95 15.01
C GLY A 358 6.90 -9.61 15.26
N GLN A 359 7.62 -9.24 14.22
CA GLN A 359 9.05 -8.95 14.29
C GLN A 359 9.32 -7.48 14.58
N ASP A 360 10.35 -7.22 15.39
CA ASP A 360 10.93 -5.89 15.55
C ASP A 360 11.86 -5.56 14.39
N TRP A 361 12.13 -4.27 14.18
CA TRP A 361 13.00 -3.75 13.14
C TRP A 361 12.56 -4.16 11.72
N GLN A 362 11.27 -4.06 11.45
CA GLN A 362 10.72 -4.25 10.11
C GLN A 362 11.19 -3.16 9.15
N THR A 363 11.79 -3.58 8.04
CA THR A 363 12.36 -2.67 7.03
C THR A 363 11.31 -1.73 6.46
N TRP A 364 10.12 -2.22 6.11
CA TRP A 364 9.04 -1.36 5.60
C TRP A 364 8.48 -0.40 6.66
N SER A 365 8.42 -0.81 7.94
CA SER A 365 7.95 0.08 9.01
C SER A 365 8.88 1.28 9.21
N ALA A 366 10.20 1.04 9.22
CA ALA A 366 11.21 2.10 9.31
C ALA A 366 11.20 2.99 8.06
N ALA A 367 11.14 2.39 6.87
CA ALA A 367 11.16 3.12 5.61
C ALA A 367 9.92 4.01 5.44
N LEU A 368 8.72 3.48 5.69
CA LEU A 368 7.49 4.26 5.56
C LEU A 368 7.34 5.31 6.66
N TYR A 369 7.98 5.12 7.82
CA TYR A 369 8.10 6.18 8.80
C TYR A 369 8.94 7.36 8.26
N LEU A 370 10.13 7.10 7.71
CA LEU A 370 10.96 8.14 7.08
C LEU A 370 10.20 8.86 5.95
N TYR A 371 9.51 8.12 5.12
CA TYR A 371 8.70 8.70 4.05
C TYR A 371 7.59 9.60 4.59
N ALA A 372 6.86 9.15 5.61
CA ALA A 372 5.80 9.91 6.26
C ALA A 372 6.32 11.22 6.87
N VAL A 373 7.46 11.16 7.59
CA VAL A 373 8.10 12.35 8.16
C VAL A 373 8.45 13.35 7.04
N LYS A 374 9.12 12.88 5.98
CA LYS A 374 9.47 13.71 4.82
C LYS A 374 8.23 14.38 4.20
N CYS A 375 7.14 13.64 4.05
CA CYS A 375 5.88 14.20 3.53
C CYS A 375 5.32 15.31 4.41
N VAL A 376 5.34 15.14 5.74
CA VAL A 376 4.85 16.16 6.69
C VAL A 376 5.74 17.39 6.73
N GLU A 377 7.06 17.22 6.74
CA GLU A 377 8.04 18.30 6.73
C GLU A 377 7.90 19.18 5.49
N GLU A 378 7.86 18.57 4.30
CA GLU A 378 7.83 19.28 3.03
C GLU A 378 6.42 19.67 2.56
N LYS A 379 5.37 19.13 3.20
CA LYS A 379 3.97 19.21 2.75
C LYS A 379 3.80 18.77 1.28
N ARG A 380 4.57 17.75 0.90
CA ARG A 380 4.63 17.13 -0.43
C ARG A 380 4.69 15.62 -0.29
N THR A 381 4.43 14.91 -1.38
CA THR A 381 4.50 13.45 -1.41
C THR A 381 5.39 13.01 -2.57
N PRO A 382 6.73 12.98 -2.38
CA PRO A 382 7.68 12.61 -3.43
C PRO A 382 7.23 11.36 -4.19
N PHE A 383 7.47 11.32 -5.49
CA PHE A 383 7.02 10.31 -6.46
C PHE A 383 5.50 10.30 -6.72
N PHE A 384 4.66 10.36 -5.69
CA PHE A 384 3.21 10.45 -5.86
C PHE A 384 2.75 11.81 -6.39
N ASP A 385 3.47 12.90 -6.14
CA ASP A 385 3.19 14.20 -6.77
C ASP A 385 3.27 14.08 -8.30
N GLU A 386 4.26 13.34 -8.82
CA GLU A 386 4.42 13.12 -10.26
C GLU A 386 3.30 12.23 -10.83
N ILE A 387 2.91 11.18 -10.10
CA ILE A 387 1.79 10.31 -10.49
C ILE A 387 0.50 11.13 -10.67
N ARG A 388 0.23 12.09 -9.78
CA ARG A 388 -0.95 12.96 -9.85
C ARG A 388 -0.85 14.07 -10.89
N CYS A 389 0.33 14.61 -11.13
CA CYS A 389 0.52 15.78 -12.00
C CYS A 389 0.55 15.44 -13.49
N CYS A 390 0.55 14.16 -13.88
CA CYS A 390 0.43 13.78 -15.28
C CYS A 390 -0.95 14.20 -15.80
N PRO A 391 -1.04 15.01 -16.89
CA PRO A 391 -2.32 15.46 -17.42
C PRO A 391 -3.15 14.23 -17.85
N THR A 392 -4.34 14.11 -17.27
CA THR A 392 -5.40 13.30 -17.88
C THR A 392 -5.74 13.93 -19.22
N ASP A 393 -5.81 13.14 -20.27
CA ASP A 393 -6.17 13.62 -21.62
C ASP A 393 -7.50 14.39 -21.57
N PRO A 394 -7.54 15.70 -21.92
CA PRO A 394 -8.76 16.49 -21.85
C PRO A 394 -9.91 15.97 -22.72
N SER A 395 -9.63 15.13 -23.74
CA SER A 395 -10.64 14.54 -24.62
C SER A 395 -11.55 13.51 -23.92
N ILE A 396 -11.13 12.99 -22.75
CA ILE A 396 -11.90 11.99 -21.99
C ILE A 396 -13.02 12.64 -21.14
N VAL A 397 -12.91 13.93 -20.85
CA VAL A 397 -13.89 14.65 -19.99
C VAL A 397 -15.14 15.07 -20.77
N GLN A 398 -15.08 15.18 -22.10
CA GLN A 398 -16.18 15.72 -22.92
C GLN A 398 -17.30 14.72 -23.29
N ASN A 399 -17.15 13.43 -23.06
CA ASN A 399 -18.15 12.42 -23.48
C ASN A 399 -19.29 12.15 -22.47
N HIS A 400 -19.38 12.89 -21.36
CA HIS A 400 -20.44 12.67 -20.36
C HIS A 400 -21.55 13.74 -20.33
N THR A 401 -21.54 14.72 -21.22
CA THR A 401 -22.63 15.74 -21.29
C THR A 401 -23.57 15.60 -22.50
N GLY A 402 -23.39 14.58 -23.33
CA GLY A 402 -24.13 14.45 -24.59
C GLY A 402 -24.90 13.14 -24.76
N SER A 403 -25.92 12.87 -23.93
CA SER A 403 -27.08 12.06 -24.35
C SER A 403 -28.22 12.14 -23.31
N ARG A 404 -28.78 13.33 -23.16
CA ARG A 404 -30.19 13.46 -22.78
C ARG A 404 -30.89 14.08 -23.98
N GLY A 405 -31.54 13.26 -24.76
CA GLY A 405 -32.35 13.69 -25.91
C GLY A 405 -32.98 12.52 -26.62
N ALA A 406 -34.26 12.33 -26.33
CA ALA A 406 -35.31 11.77 -27.15
C ALA A 406 -35.17 10.34 -27.70
N SER A 407 -35.88 9.39 -27.21
CA SER A 407 -37.15 8.78 -27.66
C SER A 407 -37.42 7.51 -26.86
#